data_56e284f1a321fd2c78bf75ec31333509
#
_entry.id   56e284f1a321fd2c78bf75ec31333509
#
_cell.length_a   1.000
_cell.length_b   1.000
_cell.length_c   1.000
_cell.angle_alpha   90.00
_cell.angle_beta   90.00
_cell.angle_gamma   90.00
#
_symmetry.space_group_name_H-M   'P 1'
#
loop_
_entity.id
_entity.type
_entity.pdbx_description
1 polymer ?
#
loop_
_entity_poly.entity_id
_entity_poly.type
_entity_poly.pdbx_seq_one_letter_code
_entity_poly.pdbx_strand_id
1 'polypeptide(L)'
;MAARARTEERRAEILRAALEVIAERGYRGTTLGAVAERVGLTQQGLLHHFPTKEALLVAVLEDRDRWDTGGGGRRRAGWRLELLTSLVEYNAMRPGVVQTFSALLGESVTEDHPARAFFTHRYEQVRADMADSLRDEFGDRLPSGLTPEQAGPLLTAVMDGLQYQWLLDPEAVDMPAVFRDFLTLLRGGDAGPAAG
;
A
#
# COMPACT_ATOMS: atom_id res chain seq x y z
N MET A 1 -14.00 28.40 7.88
CA MET A 1 -14.20 27.07 7.25
C MET A 1 -13.76 27.05 5.77
N ALA A 2 -14.18 27.96 4.91
CA ALA A 2 -13.84 27.97 3.47
C ALA A 2 -12.34 28.10 3.13
N ALA A 3 -11.53 28.82 3.92
CA ALA A 3 -10.09 28.93 3.70
C ALA A 3 -9.35 27.60 3.99
N ARG A 4 -9.75 26.90 5.04
CA ARG A 4 -9.18 25.60 5.40
C ARG A 4 -9.51 24.53 4.35
N ALA A 5 -10.76 24.49 3.88
CA ALA A 5 -11.15 23.56 2.82
C ALA A 5 -10.34 23.77 1.53
N ARG A 6 -10.14 25.03 1.11
CA ARG A 6 -9.30 25.35 -0.06
C ARG A 6 -7.84 24.93 0.11
N THR A 7 -7.31 25.04 1.32
CA THR A 7 -5.93 24.59 1.61
C THR A 7 -5.81 23.07 1.53
N GLU A 8 -6.80 22.33 2.04
CA GLU A 8 -6.85 20.87 1.97
C GLU A 8 -7.02 20.37 0.51
N GLU A 9 -7.91 21.00 -0.26
CA GLU A 9 -8.10 20.69 -1.68
C GLU A 9 -6.80 20.92 -2.47
N ARG A 10 -6.14 22.05 -2.23
CA ARG A 10 -4.85 22.36 -2.87
C ARG A 10 -3.75 21.37 -2.49
N ARG A 11 -3.71 20.99 -1.22
CA ARG A 11 -2.77 19.96 -0.75
C ARG A 11 -3.00 18.63 -1.46
N ALA A 12 -4.24 18.18 -1.58
CA ALA A 12 -4.60 16.94 -2.28
C ALA A 12 -4.25 16.99 -3.78
N GLU A 13 -4.42 18.14 -4.44
CA GLU A 13 -4.01 18.35 -5.82
C GLU A 13 -2.48 18.22 -5.99
N ILE A 14 -1.71 18.83 -5.09
CA ILE A 14 -0.24 18.73 -5.11
C ILE A 14 0.19 17.26 -4.91
N LEU A 15 -0.42 16.52 -3.99
CA LEU A 15 -0.06 15.12 -3.73
C LEU A 15 -0.33 14.22 -4.94
N ARG A 16 -1.47 14.42 -5.64
CA ARG A 16 -1.77 13.70 -6.88
C ARG A 16 -0.74 13.99 -7.98
N ALA A 17 -0.44 15.25 -8.22
CA ALA A 17 0.56 15.64 -9.22
C ALA A 17 1.96 15.12 -8.87
N ALA A 18 2.32 15.11 -7.58
CA ALA A 18 3.59 14.55 -7.13
C ALA A 18 3.66 13.04 -7.39
N LEU A 19 2.58 12.30 -7.14
CA LEU A 19 2.51 10.87 -7.44
C LEU A 19 2.68 10.60 -8.95
N GLU A 20 2.03 11.40 -9.81
CA GLU A 20 2.17 11.29 -11.26
C GLU A 20 3.61 11.57 -11.73
N VAL A 21 4.24 12.63 -11.22
CA VAL A 21 5.65 12.96 -11.57
C VAL A 21 6.60 11.88 -11.08
N ILE A 22 6.37 11.30 -9.89
CA ILE A 22 7.17 10.18 -9.38
C ILE A 22 6.97 8.93 -10.25
N ALA A 23 5.75 8.65 -10.69
CA ALA A 23 5.46 7.53 -11.59
C ALA A 23 6.16 7.66 -12.94
N GLU A 24 6.25 8.89 -13.48
CA GLU A 24 6.89 9.17 -14.78
C GLU A 24 8.42 9.15 -14.73
N ARG A 25 9.02 9.64 -13.63
CA ARG A 25 10.46 9.98 -13.56
C ARG A 25 11.23 9.24 -12.47
N GLY A 26 10.54 8.42 -11.68
CA GLY A 26 11.07 7.87 -10.44
C GLY A 26 11.27 8.94 -9.35
N TYR A 27 11.53 8.53 -8.11
CA TYR A 27 11.77 9.48 -7.02
C TYR A 27 12.99 10.35 -7.29
N ARG A 28 14.10 9.77 -7.76
CA ARG A 28 15.36 10.52 -8.00
C ARG A 28 15.19 11.59 -9.06
N GLY A 29 14.45 11.31 -10.15
CA GLY A 29 14.17 12.24 -11.23
C GLY A 29 13.11 13.29 -10.94
N THR A 30 12.37 13.15 -9.84
CA THR A 30 11.34 14.12 -9.42
C THR A 30 12.00 15.35 -8.78
N THR A 31 11.53 16.54 -9.18
CA THR A 31 11.91 17.82 -8.56
C THR A 31 10.70 18.58 -8.08
N LEU A 32 10.86 19.41 -7.03
CA LEU A 32 9.78 20.28 -6.56
C LEU A 32 9.29 21.25 -7.66
N GLY A 33 10.21 21.71 -8.52
CA GLY A 33 9.87 22.55 -9.67
C GLY A 33 8.93 21.86 -10.66
N ALA A 34 9.20 20.58 -11.00
CA ALA A 34 8.35 19.81 -11.91
C ALA A 34 6.95 19.57 -11.34
N VAL A 35 6.83 19.33 -10.03
CA VAL A 35 5.53 19.21 -9.36
C VAL A 35 4.80 20.54 -9.30
N ALA A 36 5.50 21.63 -8.99
CA ALA A 36 4.92 22.97 -8.96
C ALA A 36 4.36 23.37 -10.34
N GLU A 37 5.11 23.13 -11.41
CA GLU A 37 4.69 23.38 -12.79
C GLU A 37 3.40 22.62 -13.13
N ARG A 38 3.33 21.33 -12.73
CA ARG A 38 2.16 20.45 -12.98
C ARG A 38 0.88 20.99 -12.36
N VAL A 39 0.95 21.69 -11.22
CA VAL A 39 -0.20 22.26 -10.50
C VAL A 39 -0.33 23.77 -10.68
N GLY A 40 0.42 24.40 -11.60
CA GLY A 40 0.37 25.83 -11.85
C GLY A 40 0.83 26.69 -10.67
N LEU A 41 1.77 26.19 -9.87
CA LEU A 41 2.43 26.93 -8.78
C LEU A 41 3.85 27.32 -9.16
N THR A 42 4.37 28.35 -8.48
CA THR A 42 5.81 28.55 -8.42
C THR A 42 6.43 27.54 -7.45
N GLN A 43 7.73 27.21 -7.61
CA GLN A 43 8.43 26.36 -6.65
C GLN A 43 8.37 26.92 -5.22
N GLN A 44 8.44 28.24 -5.06
CA GLN A 44 8.30 28.91 -3.76
C GLN A 44 6.89 28.71 -3.16
N GLY A 45 5.84 28.74 -4.00
CA GLY A 45 4.48 28.43 -3.58
C GLY A 45 4.33 26.97 -3.11
N LEU A 46 4.98 26.02 -3.79
CA LEU A 46 4.99 24.63 -3.37
C LEU A 46 5.72 24.44 -2.02
N LEU A 47 6.84 25.12 -1.81
CA LEU A 47 7.61 25.04 -0.57
C LEU A 47 6.83 25.49 0.68
N HIS A 48 5.81 26.34 0.53
CA HIS A 48 4.89 26.66 1.64
C HIS A 48 4.04 25.48 2.08
N HIS A 49 3.76 24.53 1.17
CA HIS A 49 2.99 23.32 1.48
C HIS A 49 3.91 22.16 1.91
N PHE A 50 5.06 22.04 1.27
CA PHE A 50 6.03 20.98 1.51
C PHE A 50 7.45 21.55 1.49
N PRO A 51 8.10 21.68 2.65
CA PRO A 51 9.38 22.38 2.77
C PRO A 51 10.53 21.67 2.06
N THR A 52 10.42 20.35 1.83
CA THR A 52 11.43 19.54 1.13
C THR A 52 10.79 18.51 0.22
N LYS A 53 11.58 17.95 -0.70
CA LYS A 53 11.17 16.84 -1.57
C LYS A 53 10.85 15.58 -0.76
N GLU A 54 11.60 15.34 0.30
CA GLU A 54 11.40 14.22 1.22
C GLU A 54 10.07 14.35 1.97
N ALA A 55 9.75 15.55 2.46
CA ALA A 55 8.46 15.83 3.10
C ALA A 55 7.28 15.63 2.14
N LEU A 56 7.44 16.01 0.87
CA LEU A 56 6.44 15.77 -0.16
C LEU A 56 6.28 14.26 -0.42
N LEU A 57 7.39 13.50 -0.55
CA LEU A 57 7.35 12.06 -0.74
C LEU A 57 6.60 11.35 0.39
N VAL A 58 6.98 11.62 1.64
CA VAL A 58 6.33 11.01 2.81
C VAL A 58 4.84 11.33 2.81
N ALA A 59 4.45 12.57 2.51
CA ALA A 59 3.04 12.97 2.46
C ALA A 59 2.27 12.26 1.33
N VAL A 60 2.88 11.99 0.18
CA VAL A 60 2.28 11.18 -0.92
C VAL A 60 2.03 9.75 -0.45
N LEU A 61 3.00 9.14 0.23
CA LEU A 61 2.88 7.78 0.76
C LEU A 61 1.80 7.68 1.84
N GLU A 62 1.77 8.64 2.78
CA GLU A 62 0.74 8.71 3.83
C GLU A 62 -0.66 8.94 3.26
N ASP A 63 -0.78 9.76 2.21
CA ASP A 63 -2.07 10.01 1.56
C ASP A 63 -2.60 8.74 0.92
N ARG A 64 -1.76 8.02 0.17
CA ARG A 64 -2.12 6.74 -0.40
C ARG A 64 -2.51 5.73 0.67
N ASP A 65 -1.72 5.60 1.74
CA ASP A 65 -1.98 4.64 2.81
C ASP A 65 -3.33 4.91 3.50
N ARG A 66 -3.70 6.18 3.66
CA ARG A 66 -5.04 6.57 4.14
C ARG A 66 -6.16 6.10 3.22
N TRP A 67 -5.98 6.16 1.90
CA TRP A 67 -6.96 5.67 0.94
C TRP A 67 -7.08 4.14 0.98
N ASP A 68 -5.97 3.43 0.99
CA ASP A 68 -5.93 1.97 1.06
C ASP A 68 -6.51 1.44 2.39
N THR A 69 -6.31 2.16 3.49
CA THR A 69 -6.82 1.80 4.82
C THR A 69 -8.20 2.39 5.16
N GLY A 70 -8.85 3.09 4.23
CA GLY A 70 -10.19 3.67 4.43
C GLY A 70 -10.23 4.84 5.40
N GLY A 71 -9.17 5.66 5.44
CA GLY A 71 -9.17 6.95 6.14
C GLY A 71 -9.06 6.86 7.66
N GLY A 72 -8.32 5.92 8.20
CA GLY A 72 -8.03 5.85 9.65
C GLY A 72 -9.21 5.41 10.54
N GLY A 73 -10.41 5.27 9.98
CA GLY A 73 -11.60 4.86 10.72
C GLY A 73 -11.80 3.35 10.81
N ARG A 74 -11.16 2.58 9.96
CA ARG A 74 -11.30 1.12 9.90
C ARG A 74 -10.35 0.36 10.83
N ARG A 75 -9.34 0.99 11.43
CA ARG A 75 -8.44 0.38 12.41
C ARG A 75 -9.12 -0.17 13.67
N ARG A 76 -10.40 0.18 13.93
CA ARG A 76 -11.14 -0.28 15.11
C ARG A 76 -11.97 -1.55 14.89
N ALA A 77 -12.11 -2.03 13.65
CA ALA A 77 -12.98 -3.17 13.31
C ALA A 77 -12.22 -4.26 12.56
N GLY A 78 -10.98 -4.61 12.89
CA GLY A 78 -10.19 -5.65 12.22
C GLY A 78 -10.35 -5.66 10.68
N TRP A 79 -9.32 -5.91 9.92
CA TRP A 79 -9.46 -6.18 8.49
C TRP A 79 -10.09 -7.57 8.35
N ARG A 80 -11.32 -7.67 7.91
CA ARG A 80 -11.85 -8.99 7.51
C ARG A 80 -11.09 -9.45 6.26
N LEU A 81 -10.75 -10.73 6.15
CA LEU A 81 -10.00 -11.26 5.00
C LEU A 81 -10.71 -10.97 3.65
N GLU A 82 -12.05 -10.86 3.66
CA GLU A 82 -12.81 -10.43 2.48
C GLU A 82 -12.47 -9.01 2.02
N LEU A 83 -12.15 -8.11 2.95
CA LEU A 83 -11.75 -6.73 2.61
C LEU A 83 -10.36 -6.68 1.97
N LEU A 84 -9.48 -7.63 2.30
CA LEU A 84 -8.17 -7.76 1.64
C LEU A 84 -8.35 -8.16 0.17
N THR A 85 -9.29 -9.04 -0.14
CA THR A 85 -9.64 -9.37 -1.53
C THR A 85 -10.08 -8.11 -2.29
N SER A 86 -10.98 -7.32 -1.71
CA SER A 86 -11.41 -6.06 -2.32
C SER A 86 -10.27 -5.05 -2.49
N LEU A 87 -9.30 -5.01 -1.57
CA LEU A 87 -8.11 -4.16 -1.69
C LEU A 87 -7.22 -4.65 -2.84
N VAL A 88 -7.01 -5.95 -2.98
CA VAL A 88 -6.23 -6.54 -4.08
C VAL A 88 -6.90 -6.24 -5.43
N GLU A 89 -8.22 -6.42 -5.54
CA GLU A 89 -9.00 -6.06 -6.74
C GLU A 89 -8.89 -4.57 -7.08
N TYR A 90 -9.00 -3.71 -6.08
CA TYR A 90 -8.84 -2.26 -6.26
C TYR A 90 -7.42 -1.88 -6.71
N ASN A 91 -6.40 -2.55 -6.20
CA ASN A 91 -5.02 -2.35 -6.64
C ASN A 91 -4.81 -2.82 -8.09
N ALA A 92 -5.43 -3.93 -8.51
CA ALA A 92 -5.36 -4.42 -9.88
C ALA A 92 -5.93 -3.43 -10.92
N MET A 93 -6.86 -2.56 -10.52
CA MET A 93 -7.39 -1.49 -11.38
C MET A 93 -6.46 -0.27 -11.49
N ARG A 94 -5.37 -0.20 -10.71
CA ARG A 94 -4.50 0.98 -10.62
C ARG A 94 -3.01 0.63 -10.73
N PRO A 95 -2.58 -0.01 -11.84
CA PRO A 95 -1.22 -0.54 -11.98
C PRO A 95 -0.13 0.52 -11.76
N GLY A 96 -0.29 1.74 -12.29
CA GLY A 96 0.69 2.81 -12.11
C GLY A 96 0.90 3.25 -10.66
N VAL A 97 -0.16 3.23 -9.84
CA VAL A 97 -0.06 3.53 -8.40
C VAL A 97 0.69 2.42 -7.67
N VAL A 98 0.34 1.15 -7.95
CA VAL A 98 1.01 -0.01 -7.35
C VAL A 98 2.48 -0.07 -7.76
N GLN A 99 2.78 0.16 -9.06
CA GLN A 99 4.15 0.21 -9.57
C GLN A 99 4.99 1.26 -8.85
N THR A 100 4.47 2.48 -8.73
CA THR A 100 5.19 3.57 -8.04
C THR A 100 5.50 3.22 -6.59
N PHE A 101 4.51 2.66 -5.88
CA PHE A 101 4.69 2.27 -4.49
C PHE A 101 5.67 1.12 -4.34
N SER A 102 5.58 0.10 -5.20
CA SER A 102 6.50 -1.05 -5.19
C SER A 102 7.95 -0.63 -5.50
N ALA A 103 8.14 0.30 -6.44
CA ALA A 103 9.46 0.86 -6.74
C ALA A 103 10.03 1.64 -5.53
N LEU A 104 9.23 2.51 -4.91
CA LEU A 104 9.63 3.26 -3.72
C LEU A 104 9.93 2.35 -2.53
N LEU A 105 9.15 1.29 -2.34
CA LEU A 105 9.42 0.27 -1.33
C LEU A 105 10.77 -0.40 -1.58
N GLY A 106 11.03 -0.86 -2.81
CA GLY A 106 12.29 -1.48 -3.19
C GLY A 106 13.49 -0.55 -2.98
N GLU A 107 13.39 0.74 -3.35
CA GLU A 107 14.43 1.73 -3.09
C GLU A 107 14.65 1.97 -1.58
N SER A 108 13.59 1.89 -0.77
CA SER A 108 13.61 2.20 0.67
C SER A 108 14.33 1.17 1.55
N VAL A 109 14.69 -0.01 1.00
CA VAL A 109 15.50 -1.00 1.74
C VAL A 109 16.93 -0.51 1.97
N THR A 110 17.38 0.50 1.23
CA THR A 110 18.67 1.16 1.48
C THR A 110 18.60 2.09 2.70
N GLU A 111 19.69 2.18 3.49
CA GLU A 111 19.68 2.85 4.80
C GLU A 111 19.35 4.35 4.74
N ASP A 112 19.80 5.05 3.71
CA ASP A 112 19.66 6.52 3.59
C ASP A 112 18.40 6.96 2.83
N HIS A 113 17.49 6.03 2.48
CA HIS A 113 16.31 6.42 1.71
C HIS A 113 15.27 7.14 2.59
N PRO A 114 14.77 8.34 2.18
CA PRO A 114 13.87 9.14 3.02
C PRO A 114 12.53 8.47 3.35
N ALA A 115 12.09 7.50 2.55
CA ALA A 115 10.87 6.74 2.83
C ALA A 115 11.09 5.52 3.75
N ARG A 116 12.33 5.20 4.15
CA ARG A 116 12.61 4.01 4.96
C ARG A 116 11.83 3.99 6.27
N ALA A 117 11.86 5.09 7.01
CA ALA A 117 11.15 5.19 8.29
C ALA A 117 9.62 5.01 8.10
N PHE A 118 9.05 5.59 7.03
CA PHE A 118 7.65 5.40 6.68
C PHE A 118 7.32 3.92 6.45
N PHE A 119 8.08 3.23 5.59
CA PHE A 119 7.81 1.82 5.28
C PHE A 119 8.06 0.90 6.48
N THR A 120 9.07 1.16 7.31
CA THR A 120 9.30 0.40 8.54
C THR A 120 8.08 0.46 9.44
N HIS A 121 7.58 1.67 9.73
CA HIS A 121 6.40 1.85 10.57
C HIS A 121 5.13 1.25 9.92
N ARG A 122 4.97 1.44 8.60
CA ARG A 122 3.83 0.85 7.87
C ARG A 122 3.82 -0.67 7.99
N TYR A 123 4.95 -1.34 7.81
CA TYR A 123 5.01 -2.81 7.94
C TYR A 123 4.78 -3.31 9.36
N GLU A 124 5.19 -2.56 10.39
CA GLU A 124 4.81 -2.87 11.78
C GLU A 124 3.28 -2.89 11.93
N GLN A 125 2.61 -1.86 11.43
CA GLN A 125 1.16 -1.75 11.49
C GLN A 125 0.45 -2.81 10.65
N VAL A 126 0.87 -3.01 9.40
CA VAL A 126 0.27 -4.01 8.50
C VAL A 126 0.38 -5.41 9.08
N ARG A 127 1.53 -5.80 9.63
CA ARG A 127 1.67 -7.12 10.26
C ARG A 127 0.74 -7.30 11.47
N ALA A 128 0.58 -6.26 12.27
CA ALA A 128 -0.35 -6.30 13.41
C ALA A 128 -1.81 -6.41 12.93
N ASP A 129 -2.20 -5.60 11.96
CA ASP A 129 -3.56 -5.61 11.38
C ASP A 129 -3.87 -6.97 10.73
N MET A 130 -2.89 -7.60 10.05
CA MET A 130 -3.04 -8.94 9.47
C MET A 130 -3.18 -10.01 10.54
N ALA A 131 -2.40 -9.94 11.61
CA ALA A 131 -2.52 -10.87 12.74
C ALA A 131 -3.90 -10.74 13.41
N ASP A 132 -4.40 -9.52 13.61
CA ASP A 132 -5.73 -9.29 14.16
C ASP A 132 -6.84 -9.85 13.26
N SER A 133 -6.72 -9.64 11.93
CA SER A 133 -7.67 -10.19 10.94
C SER A 133 -7.71 -11.72 10.96
N LEU A 134 -6.54 -12.34 11.06
CA LEU A 134 -6.42 -13.79 11.15
C LEU A 134 -6.97 -14.33 12.47
N ARG A 135 -6.78 -13.60 13.57
CA ARG A 135 -7.34 -13.96 14.87
C ARG A 135 -8.84 -13.86 14.88
N ASP A 136 -9.40 -12.84 14.25
CA ASP A 136 -10.86 -12.66 14.15
C ASP A 136 -11.52 -13.80 13.35
N GLU A 137 -10.84 -14.34 12.32
CA GLU A 137 -11.38 -15.43 11.50
C GLU A 137 -11.11 -16.82 12.09
N PHE A 138 -9.92 -17.07 12.63
CA PHE A 138 -9.46 -18.41 13.02
C PHE A 138 -9.27 -18.61 14.53
N GLY A 139 -9.39 -17.56 15.34
CA GLY A 139 -9.04 -17.61 16.76
C GLY A 139 -7.52 -17.65 16.97
N ASP A 140 -7.06 -18.37 17.99
CA ASP A 140 -5.66 -18.41 18.41
C ASP A 140 -4.75 -19.21 17.46
N ARG A 141 -5.30 -20.02 16.57
CA ARG A 141 -4.56 -20.86 15.62
C ARG A 141 -5.29 -21.05 14.30
N LEU A 142 -4.55 -20.93 13.22
CA LEU A 142 -5.00 -21.27 11.88
C LEU A 142 -5.10 -22.80 11.70
N PRO A 143 -5.81 -23.31 10.68
CA PRO A 143 -5.84 -24.73 10.33
C PRO A 143 -4.45 -25.37 10.14
N SER A 144 -3.46 -24.59 9.70
CA SER A 144 -2.05 -24.99 9.57
C SER A 144 -1.33 -25.17 10.91
N GLY A 145 -1.95 -24.80 12.02
CA GLY A 145 -1.35 -24.80 13.37
C GLY A 145 -0.53 -23.54 13.70
N LEU A 146 -0.32 -22.63 12.75
CA LEU A 146 0.36 -21.34 13.00
C LEU A 146 -0.50 -20.43 13.87
N THR A 147 0.13 -19.55 14.65
CA THR A 147 -0.57 -18.45 15.31
C THR A 147 -0.79 -17.30 14.32
N PRO A 148 -1.78 -16.41 14.58
CA PRO A 148 -1.99 -15.22 13.76
C PRO A 148 -0.73 -14.35 13.60
N GLU A 149 0.09 -14.20 14.63
CA GLU A 149 1.34 -13.45 14.62
C GLU A 149 2.39 -14.07 13.69
N GLN A 150 2.41 -15.40 13.59
CA GLN A 150 3.29 -16.11 12.67
C GLN A 150 2.79 -16.01 11.22
N ALA A 151 1.48 -16.04 11.01
CA ALA A 151 0.87 -16.03 9.69
C ALA A 151 0.74 -14.60 9.11
N GLY A 152 0.60 -13.56 9.93
CA GLY A 152 0.47 -12.18 9.47
C GLY A 152 1.60 -11.71 8.54
N PRO A 153 2.89 -11.90 8.90
CA PRO A 153 4.01 -11.61 8.00
C PRO A 153 3.97 -12.42 6.69
N LEU A 154 3.52 -13.68 6.72
CA LEU A 154 3.41 -14.52 5.52
C LEU A 154 2.31 -14.02 4.58
N LEU A 155 1.15 -13.64 5.13
CA LEU A 155 0.06 -13.03 4.35
C LEU A 155 0.51 -11.73 3.69
N THR A 156 1.22 -10.87 4.43
CA THR A 156 1.79 -9.63 3.88
C THR A 156 2.79 -9.93 2.75
N ALA A 157 3.68 -10.89 2.94
CA ALA A 157 4.67 -11.28 1.95
C ALA A 157 4.04 -11.83 0.66
N VAL A 158 2.94 -12.59 0.77
CA VAL A 158 2.19 -13.06 -0.40
C VAL A 158 1.58 -11.89 -1.17
N MET A 159 0.95 -10.94 -0.47
CA MET A 159 0.36 -9.75 -1.12
C MET A 159 1.42 -8.94 -1.87
N ASP A 160 2.54 -8.66 -1.23
CA ASP A 160 3.64 -7.91 -1.86
C ASP A 160 4.26 -8.67 -3.03
N GLY A 161 4.53 -9.96 -2.86
CA GLY A 161 5.11 -10.81 -3.91
C GLY A 161 4.21 -10.94 -5.14
N LEU A 162 2.90 -11.05 -4.94
CA LEU A 162 1.93 -11.09 -6.04
C LEU A 162 1.88 -9.77 -6.82
N GLN A 163 2.02 -8.62 -6.16
CA GLN A 163 2.09 -7.33 -6.84
C GLN A 163 3.27 -7.26 -7.82
N TYR A 164 4.46 -7.71 -7.41
CA TYR A 164 5.63 -7.73 -8.30
C TYR A 164 5.44 -8.67 -9.49
N GLN A 165 4.94 -9.89 -9.27
CA GLN A 165 4.71 -10.86 -10.33
C GLN A 165 3.68 -10.33 -11.34
N TRP A 166 2.56 -9.81 -10.86
CA TRP A 166 1.52 -9.22 -11.68
C TRP A 166 2.01 -7.97 -12.46
N LEU A 167 2.80 -7.09 -11.85
CA LEU A 167 3.34 -5.92 -12.54
C LEU A 167 4.33 -6.29 -13.66
N LEU A 168 5.03 -7.42 -13.52
CA LEU A 168 5.97 -7.92 -14.52
C LEU A 168 5.26 -8.63 -15.68
N ASP A 169 4.22 -9.39 -15.39
CA ASP A 169 3.46 -10.17 -16.38
C ASP A 169 1.98 -10.28 -15.97
N PRO A 170 1.17 -9.26 -16.28
CA PRO A 170 -0.24 -9.24 -15.91
C PRO A 170 -1.11 -10.25 -16.70
N GLU A 171 -0.59 -10.81 -17.79
CA GLU A 171 -1.28 -11.85 -18.54
C GLU A 171 -1.07 -13.24 -17.92
N ALA A 172 0.09 -13.47 -17.32
CA ALA A 172 0.41 -14.73 -16.65
C ALA A 172 -0.12 -14.81 -15.21
N VAL A 173 -0.25 -13.67 -14.52
CA VAL A 173 -0.63 -13.61 -13.10
C VAL A 173 -1.89 -12.78 -12.90
N ASP A 174 -3.03 -13.45 -12.74
CA ASP A 174 -4.26 -12.82 -12.22
C ASP A 174 -4.13 -12.64 -10.70
N MET A 175 -3.59 -11.48 -10.29
CA MET A 175 -3.31 -11.20 -8.87
C MET A 175 -4.54 -11.39 -7.96
N PRO A 176 -5.77 -10.91 -8.29
CA PRO A 176 -6.95 -11.18 -7.49
C PRO A 176 -7.32 -12.67 -7.40
N ALA A 177 -7.21 -13.42 -8.50
CA ALA A 177 -7.52 -14.85 -8.50
C ALA A 177 -6.54 -15.63 -7.62
N VAL A 178 -5.25 -15.44 -7.82
CA VAL A 178 -4.19 -16.12 -7.03
C VAL A 178 -4.29 -15.75 -5.55
N PHE A 179 -4.67 -14.52 -5.22
CA PHE A 179 -4.88 -14.14 -3.83
C PHE A 179 -6.08 -14.87 -3.20
N ARG A 180 -7.18 -15.04 -3.92
CA ARG A 180 -8.34 -15.86 -3.46
C ARG A 180 -7.95 -17.32 -3.25
N ASP A 181 -7.15 -17.89 -4.15
CA ASP A 181 -6.64 -19.25 -4.00
C ASP A 181 -5.77 -19.37 -2.75
N PHE A 182 -4.92 -18.39 -2.48
CA PHE A 182 -4.12 -18.34 -1.25
C PHE A 182 -4.99 -18.27 0.01
N LEU A 183 -6.07 -17.49 0.01
CA LEU A 183 -7.02 -17.48 1.15
C LEU A 183 -7.70 -18.83 1.34
N THR A 184 -7.98 -19.56 0.24
CA THR A 184 -8.51 -20.92 0.32
C THR A 184 -7.52 -21.88 0.98
N LEU A 185 -6.22 -21.77 0.65
CA LEU A 185 -5.16 -22.53 1.32
C LEU A 185 -5.07 -22.21 2.80
N LEU A 186 -5.16 -20.93 3.18
CA LEU A 186 -5.17 -20.51 4.60
C LEU A 186 -6.33 -21.11 5.39
N ARG A 187 -7.50 -21.25 4.76
CA ARG A 187 -8.70 -21.84 5.36
C ARG A 187 -8.65 -23.37 5.46
N GLY A 188 -7.53 -23.95 5.03
CA GLY A 188 -7.35 -25.40 5.09
C GLY A 188 -7.93 -26.15 3.92
N GLY A 189 -8.23 -25.44 2.78
CA GLY A 189 -8.80 -25.97 1.53
C GLY A 189 -9.52 -27.32 1.73
N ASP A 190 -10.70 -27.56 1.22
CA ASP A 190 -11.27 -28.91 1.27
C ASP A 190 -10.25 -29.92 0.68
N ALA A 191 -9.34 -30.40 1.53
CA ALA A 191 -8.57 -31.59 1.25
C ALA A 191 -9.62 -32.70 1.24
N GLY A 192 -10.25 -32.89 0.08
CA GLY A 192 -11.01 -34.10 -0.16
C GLY A 192 -10.18 -35.28 0.31
N PRO A 193 -10.78 -36.34 0.89
CA PRO A 193 -10.06 -37.43 1.50
C PRO A 193 -9.03 -37.95 0.50
N ALA A 194 -7.74 -37.95 0.92
CA ALA A 194 -6.69 -38.61 0.17
C ALA A 194 -7.17 -40.03 -0.10
N ALA A 195 -7.48 -40.32 -1.38
CA ALA A 195 -7.78 -41.68 -1.79
C ALA A 195 -6.59 -42.54 -1.46
N GLY A 196 -6.76 -43.42 -0.44
CA GLY A 196 -5.79 -44.41 -0.01
C GLY A 196 -5.56 -45.51 -1.06
#